data_96d382319e7a1c5505352557ba342418
#
_entry.id   96d382319e7a1c5505352557ba342418
#
_cell.length_a   1.000
_cell.length_b   1.000
_cell.length_c   1.000
_cell.angle_alpha   90.00
_cell.angle_beta   90.00
_cell.angle_gamma   90.00
#
_symmetry.space_group_name_H-M   'P 1'
#
loop_
_entity.id
_entity.type
_entity.pdbx_description
1 polymer ?
#
loop_
_entity_poly.entity_id
_entity_poly.type
_entity_poly.pdbx_seq_one_letter_code
_entity_poly.pdbx_strand_id
1 'polypeptide(L)'
;MTTERPLRADARRNRDRLLEVAVRAFSHDGPDVTLEAVAKEAGVGIGTLYRHFPTREALVDAAYRNELARLCDSVADLLAGLPPDRALRTWMDRFVDYTTTKRGMGEALRAVIASGGDPFSESRDRLTTAVTTLLRAGQAAGTLRADVAAEDLLVGLSGISLATESQERREQAGRLLDLLVDGLRPRIAHPSS
;
A
#
# COMPACT_ATOMS: atom_id res chain seq x y z
N MET A 1 12.32 5.54 38.48
CA MET A 1 12.44 5.90 37.03
C MET A 1 12.07 4.67 36.21
N THR A 2 10.91 4.60 35.50
CA THR A 2 10.65 3.65 34.37
C THR A 2 9.16 3.37 34.13
N THR A 3 8.30 4.41 34.15
CA THR A 3 6.85 4.22 33.83
C THR A 3 6.45 4.77 32.46
N GLU A 4 7.32 5.52 31.78
CA GLU A 4 6.98 6.18 30.49
C GLU A 4 7.09 5.26 29.26
N ARG A 5 7.96 4.25 29.30
CA ARG A 5 8.21 3.35 28.15
C ARG A 5 7.05 2.41 27.82
N PRO A 6 6.35 1.79 28.80
CA PRO A 6 5.17 0.98 28.56
C PRO A 6 3.99 1.78 27.99
N LEU A 7 3.71 2.97 28.55
CA LEU A 7 2.59 3.83 28.11
C LEU A 7 2.72 4.30 26.66
N ARG A 8 3.93 4.63 26.19
CA ARG A 8 4.18 5.01 24.81
C ARG A 8 4.00 3.81 23.86
N ALA A 9 4.42 2.63 24.26
CA ALA A 9 4.25 1.41 23.48
C ALA A 9 2.78 1.01 23.37
N ASP A 10 2.00 1.18 24.43
CA ASP A 10 0.56 0.92 24.42
C ASP A 10 -0.19 1.93 23.55
N ALA A 11 0.16 3.21 23.64
CA ALA A 11 -0.42 4.26 22.78
C ALA A 11 -0.15 3.99 21.30
N ARG A 12 1.08 3.54 20.95
CA ARG A 12 1.42 3.17 19.57
C ARG A 12 0.61 1.96 19.11
N ARG A 13 0.55 0.90 19.90
CA ARG A 13 -0.26 -0.29 19.57
C ARG A 13 -1.74 0.05 19.36
N ASN A 14 -2.30 0.91 20.22
CA ASN A 14 -3.69 1.36 20.11
C ASN A 14 -3.90 2.17 18.82
N ARG A 15 -2.97 3.05 18.48
CA ARG A 15 -3.01 3.81 17.22
C ARG A 15 -2.96 2.90 16.00
N ASP A 16 -2.03 1.96 15.98
CA ASP A 16 -1.86 1.02 14.85
C ASP A 16 -3.12 0.16 14.67
N ARG A 17 -3.71 -0.33 15.77
CA ARG A 17 -4.97 -1.08 15.75
C ARG A 17 -6.15 -0.24 15.23
N LEU A 18 -6.25 1.02 15.65
CA LEU A 18 -7.25 1.95 15.13
C LEU A 18 -7.13 2.15 13.62
N LEU A 19 -5.91 2.28 13.10
CA LEU A 19 -5.67 2.44 11.67
C LEU A 19 -6.06 1.17 10.89
N GLU A 20 -5.71 -0.02 11.38
CA GLU A 20 -6.09 -1.30 10.77
C GLU A 20 -7.61 -1.50 10.70
N VAL A 21 -8.30 -1.21 11.80
CA VAL A 21 -9.78 -1.27 11.84
C VAL A 21 -10.40 -0.25 10.90
N ALA A 22 -9.89 0.98 10.90
CA ALA A 22 -10.39 2.06 10.06
C ALA A 22 -10.25 1.70 8.56
N VAL A 23 -9.12 1.15 8.15
CA VAL A 23 -8.90 0.68 6.76
C VAL A 23 -9.99 -0.33 6.37
N ARG A 24 -10.21 -1.38 7.19
CA ARG A 24 -11.21 -2.40 6.90
C ARG A 24 -12.62 -1.82 6.83
N ALA A 25 -13.00 -1.06 7.85
CA ALA A 25 -14.34 -0.49 7.95
C ALA A 25 -14.65 0.45 6.77
N PHE A 26 -13.79 1.42 6.49
CA PHE A 26 -14.02 2.37 5.39
C PHE A 26 -13.90 1.73 3.99
N SER A 27 -13.17 0.62 3.85
CA SER A 27 -13.03 -0.08 2.57
C SER A 27 -14.21 -1.01 2.25
N HIS A 28 -14.86 -1.60 3.27
CA HIS A 28 -15.87 -2.62 3.09
C HIS A 28 -17.27 -2.16 3.47
N ASP A 29 -17.40 -1.40 4.58
CA ASP A 29 -18.70 -1.00 5.13
C ASP A 29 -19.14 0.38 4.63
N GLY A 30 -18.27 1.08 3.90
CA GLY A 30 -18.58 2.32 3.21
C GLY A 30 -18.55 3.57 4.08
N PRO A 31 -19.22 4.65 3.61
CA PRO A 31 -19.13 5.98 4.21
C PRO A 31 -19.86 6.12 5.55
N ASP A 32 -20.82 5.25 5.85
CA ASP A 32 -21.67 5.36 7.05
C ASP A 32 -21.02 4.81 8.33
N VAL A 33 -19.80 4.27 8.23
CA VAL A 33 -19.04 3.79 9.39
C VAL A 33 -18.82 4.90 10.40
N THR A 34 -19.22 4.67 11.67
CA THR A 34 -19.05 5.65 12.74
C THR A 34 -17.70 5.47 13.45
N LEU A 35 -17.17 6.56 14.04
CA LEU A 35 -15.93 6.48 14.83
C LEU A 35 -16.11 5.63 16.09
N GLU A 36 -17.32 5.57 16.64
CA GLU A 36 -17.69 4.71 17.77
C GLU A 36 -17.57 3.23 17.39
N ALA A 37 -18.03 2.84 16.20
CA ALA A 37 -17.88 1.47 15.69
C ALA A 37 -16.40 1.10 15.53
N VAL A 38 -15.60 1.98 14.94
CA VAL A 38 -14.15 1.79 14.79
C VAL A 38 -13.46 1.65 16.14
N ALA A 39 -13.74 2.52 17.10
CA ALA A 39 -13.17 2.46 18.45
C ALA A 39 -13.53 1.16 19.18
N LYS A 40 -14.80 0.75 19.08
CA LYS A 40 -15.32 -0.49 19.69
C LYS A 40 -14.63 -1.72 19.09
N GLU A 41 -14.52 -1.81 17.77
CA GLU A 41 -13.87 -2.93 17.09
C GLU A 41 -12.37 -2.97 17.39
N ALA A 42 -11.71 -1.79 17.44
CA ALA A 42 -10.30 -1.70 17.83
C ALA A 42 -10.05 -2.01 19.31
N GLY A 43 -11.09 -2.14 20.13
CA GLY A 43 -10.98 -2.39 21.58
C GLY A 43 -10.38 -1.21 22.34
N VAL A 44 -10.63 0.02 21.89
CA VAL A 44 -10.18 1.25 22.56
C VAL A 44 -11.35 2.16 22.91
N GLY A 45 -11.18 2.96 23.96
CA GLY A 45 -12.19 3.96 24.32
C GLY A 45 -12.28 5.07 23.26
N ILE A 46 -13.51 5.56 23.00
CA ILE A 46 -13.75 6.65 22.04
C ILE A 46 -12.92 7.91 22.35
N GLY A 47 -12.71 8.25 23.62
CA GLY A 47 -11.84 9.35 24.01
C GLY A 47 -10.37 9.14 23.66
N THR A 48 -9.92 7.89 23.54
CA THR A 48 -8.58 7.56 23.07
C THR A 48 -8.49 7.76 21.56
N LEU A 49 -9.53 7.37 20.80
CA LEU A 49 -9.60 7.62 19.37
C LEU A 49 -9.52 9.12 19.07
N TYR A 50 -10.34 9.95 19.72
CA TYR A 50 -10.35 11.40 19.48
C TYR A 50 -9.04 12.11 19.86
N ARG A 51 -8.29 11.57 20.83
CA ARG A 51 -6.93 12.09 21.14
C ARG A 51 -5.93 11.82 20.02
N HIS A 52 -6.06 10.70 19.30
CA HIS A 52 -5.19 10.36 18.17
C HIS A 52 -5.66 11.00 16.87
N PHE A 53 -6.97 11.03 16.66
CA PHE A 53 -7.61 11.46 15.43
C PHE A 53 -8.82 12.36 15.77
N PRO A 54 -8.62 13.68 15.81
CA PRO A 54 -9.65 14.63 16.26
C PRO A 54 -10.91 14.64 15.38
N THR A 55 -10.77 14.26 14.11
CA THR A 55 -11.88 14.20 13.15
C THR A 55 -11.88 12.87 12.40
N ARG A 56 -13.00 12.57 11.74
CA ARG A 56 -13.15 11.42 10.85
C ARG A 56 -12.13 11.50 9.71
N GLU A 57 -11.99 12.67 9.10
CA GLU A 57 -11.09 12.92 7.99
C GLU A 57 -9.63 12.69 8.41
N ALA A 58 -9.25 13.09 9.61
CA ALA A 58 -7.92 12.83 10.17
C ALA A 58 -7.64 11.33 10.33
N LEU A 59 -8.64 10.53 10.74
CA LEU A 59 -8.51 9.07 10.83
C LEU A 59 -8.39 8.45 9.44
N VAL A 60 -9.21 8.87 8.48
CA VAL A 60 -9.21 8.37 7.10
C VAL A 60 -7.88 8.67 6.41
N ASP A 61 -7.39 9.91 6.51
CA ASP A 61 -6.09 10.32 5.95
C ASP A 61 -4.94 9.51 6.56
N ALA A 62 -4.93 9.37 7.88
CA ALA A 62 -3.90 8.60 8.58
C ALA A 62 -3.96 7.10 8.23
N ALA A 63 -5.15 6.51 8.08
CA ALA A 63 -5.33 5.13 7.68
C ALA A 63 -4.80 4.88 6.26
N TYR A 64 -5.15 5.74 5.32
CA TYR A 64 -4.64 5.68 3.95
C TYR A 64 -3.11 5.82 3.87
N ARG A 65 -2.54 6.82 4.56
CA ARG A 65 -1.08 7.04 4.61
C ARG A 65 -0.35 5.85 5.25
N ASN A 66 -0.97 5.19 6.23
CA ASN A 66 -0.42 4.00 6.85
C ASN A 66 -0.35 2.81 5.87
N GLU A 67 -1.39 2.60 5.06
CA GLU A 67 -1.39 1.54 4.03
C GLU A 67 -0.32 1.80 2.96
N LEU A 68 -0.19 3.05 2.50
CA LEU A 68 0.88 3.44 1.60
C LEU A 68 2.27 3.20 2.21
N ALA A 69 2.44 3.56 3.50
CA ALA A 69 3.70 3.33 4.22
C ALA A 69 4.02 1.84 4.30
N ARG A 70 3.07 1.00 4.71
CA ARG A 70 3.25 -0.47 4.79
C ARG A 70 3.67 -1.08 3.47
N LEU A 71 3.05 -0.64 2.36
CA LEU A 71 3.44 -1.08 1.03
C LEU A 71 4.88 -0.68 0.69
N CYS A 72 5.24 0.59 0.85
CA CYS A 72 6.56 1.10 0.48
C CYS A 72 7.66 0.55 1.38
N ASP A 73 7.44 0.52 2.70
CA ASP A 73 8.42 0.07 3.68
C ASP A 73 8.68 -1.46 3.60
N SER A 74 7.72 -2.22 3.03
CA SER A 74 7.89 -3.66 2.81
C SER A 74 9.01 -4.02 1.83
N VAL A 75 9.52 -3.08 1.04
CA VAL A 75 10.61 -3.31 0.06
C VAL A 75 11.87 -3.85 0.71
N ALA A 76 12.26 -3.28 1.85
CA ALA A 76 13.47 -3.70 2.57
C ALA A 76 13.37 -5.16 3.02
N ASP A 77 12.26 -5.54 3.64
CA ASP A 77 12.02 -6.91 4.11
C ASP A 77 11.94 -7.91 2.96
N LEU A 78 11.29 -7.53 1.86
CA LEU A 78 11.21 -8.37 0.68
C LEU A 78 12.58 -8.64 0.06
N LEU A 79 13.41 -7.61 -0.07
CA LEU A 79 14.78 -7.75 -0.61
C LEU A 79 15.71 -8.49 0.35
N ALA A 80 15.46 -8.43 1.66
CA ALA A 80 16.23 -9.23 2.62
C ALA A 80 15.88 -10.73 2.59
N GLY A 81 14.63 -11.07 2.21
CA GLY A 81 14.13 -12.44 2.26
C GLY A 81 13.98 -13.15 0.91
N LEU A 82 14.01 -12.43 -0.20
CA LEU A 82 13.70 -12.98 -1.53
C LEU A 82 14.72 -12.51 -2.60
N PRO A 83 14.94 -13.31 -3.67
CA PRO A 83 15.60 -12.83 -4.88
C PRO A 83 14.86 -11.59 -5.43
N PRO A 84 15.57 -10.60 -6.03
CA PRO A 84 14.99 -9.32 -6.39
C PRO A 84 13.80 -9.40 -7.36
N ASP A 85 13.80 -10.31 -8.32
CA ASP A 85 12.67 -10.54 -9.24
C ASP A 85 11.43 -11.08 -8.49
N ARG A 86 11.62 -11.94 -7.49
CA ARG A 86 10.56 -12.45 -6.63
C ARG A 86 10.08 -11.39 -5.64
N ALA A 87 10.99 -10.57 -5.11
CA ALA A 87 10.65 -9.44 -4.27
C ALA A 87 9.75 -8.44 -5.02
N LEU A 88 10.13 -8.09 -6.26
CA LEU A 88 9.32 -7.23 -7.13
C LEU A 88 7.94 -7.85 -7.40
N ARG A 89 7.88 -9.12 -7.77
CA ARG A 89 6.61 -9.81 -8.05
C ARG A 89 5.69 -9.81 -6.82
N THR A 90 6.24 -10.10 -5.65
CA THR A 90 5.48 -10.07 -4.38
C THR A 90 4.99 -8.66 -4.05
N TRP A 91 5.83 -7.65 -4.28
CA TRP A 91 5.45 -6.26 -4.08
C TRP A 91 4.32 -5.82 -5.03
N MET A 92 4.34 -6.27 -6.29
CA MET A 92 3.26 -6.02 -7.25
C MET A 92 1.90 -6.58 -6.78
N ASP A 93 1.87 -7.77 -6.17
CA ASP A 93 0.64 -8.31 -5.57
C ASP A 93 0.12 -7.39 -4.46
N ARG A 94 1.01 -6.95 -3.56
CA ARG A 94 0.67 -6.01 -2.48
C ARG A 94 0.18 -4.66 -3.04
N PHE A 95 0.72 -4.21 -4.16
CA PHE A 95 0.27 -2.99 -4.83
C PHE A 95 -1.18 -3.13 -5.34
N VAL A 96 -1.55 -4.27 -5.92
CA VAL A 96 -2.94 -4.54 -6.32
C VAL A 96 -3.88 -4.54 -5.11
N ASP A 97 -3.49 -5.16 -4.01
CA ASP A 97 -4.29 -5.15 -2.78
C ASP A 97 -4.44 -3.72 -2.21
N TYR A 98 -3.35 -2.94 -2.17
CA TYR A 98 -3.36 -1.53 -1.79
C TYR A 98 -4.30 -0.68 -2.66
N THR A 99 -4.29 -0.87 -3.99
CA THR A 99 -5.16 -0.11 -4.88
C THR A 99 -6.63 -0.49 -4.72
N THR A 100 -6.92 -1.74 -4.39
CA THR A 100 -8.26 -2.22 -4.06
C THR A 100 -8.77 -1.57 -2.77
N THR A 101 -7.95 -1.57 -1.72
CA THR A 101 -8.23 -0.89 -0.44
C THR A 101 -8.48 0.62 -0.65
N LYS A 102 -7.60 1.29 -1.41
CA LYS A 102 -7.73 2.71 -1.75
C LYS A 102 -9.06 3.02 -2.44
N ARG A 103 -9.51 2.16 -3.35
CA ARG A 103 -10.81 2.32 -4.03
C ARG A 103 -11.97 2.15 -3.06
N GLY A 104 -11.94 1.12 -2.22
CA GLY A 104 -12.96 0.92 -1.19
C GLY A 104 -13.11 2.14 -0.28
N MET A 105 -12.01 2.82 0.03
CA MET A 105 -11.98 4.07 0.79
C MET A 105 -12.33 5.33 -0.04
N GLY A 106 -12.66 5.20 -1.33
CA GLY A 106 -12.73 6.33 -2.26
C GLY A 106 -13.69 7.45 -1.84
N GLU A 107 -14.84 7.13 -1.24
CA GLU A 107 -15.78 8.14 -0.77
C GLU A 107 -15.27 8.86 0.49
N ALA A 108 -14.72 8.12 1.45
CA ALA A 108 -14.11 8.69 2.63
C ALA A 108 -12.92 9.61 2.28
N LEU A 109 -12.09 9.22 1.30
CA LEU A 109 -10.97 10.04 0.80
C LEU A 109 -11.45 11.29 0.07
N ARG A 110 -12.58 11.24 -0.65
CA ARG A 110 -13.20 12.46 -1.23
C ARG A 110 -13.63 13.45 -0.16
N ALA A 111 -14.14 12.98 0.98
CA ALA A 111 -14.46 13.85 2.11
C ALA A 111 -13.23 14.52 2.70
N VAL A 112 -12.08 13.81 2.80
CA VAL A 112 -10.79 14.41 3.20
C VAL A 112 -10.40 15.54 2.25
N ILE A 113 -10.47 15.32 0.93
CA ILE A 113 -10.14 16.34 -0.07
C ILE A 113 -11.10 17.54 0.04
N ALA A 114 -12.38 17.30 0.21
CA ALA A 114 -13.38 18.36 0.36
C ALA A 114 -13.16 19.22 1.63
N SER A 115 -12.55 18.65 2.67
CA SER A 115 -12.15 19.39 3.89
C SER A 115 -10.81 20.12 3.77
N GLY A 116 -10.18 20.12 2.59
CA GLY A 116 -8.90 20.78 2.32
C GLY A 116 -7.67 19.91 2.54
N GLY A 117 -7.84 18.62 2.78
CA GLY A 117 -6.73 17.67 2.90
C GLY A 117 -6.20 17.22 1.55
N ASP A 118 -4.93 16.78 1.51
CA ASP A 118 -4.30 16.16 0.34
C ASP A 118 -3.69 14.80 0.73
N PRO A 119 -4.50 13.73 0.78
CA PRO A 119 -4.02 12.41 1.14
C PRO A 119 -3.02 11.83 0.14
N PHE A 120 -2.96 12.36 -1.08
CA PHE A 120 -2.17 11.82 -2.18
C PHE A 120 -0.83 12.52 -2.42
N SER A 121 -0.53 13.61 -1.73
CA SER A 121 0.64 14.48 -1.97
C SER A 121 1.97 13.72 -2.08
N GLU A 122 2.19 12.70 -1.26
CA GLU A 122 3.44 11.94 -1.22
C GLU A 122 3.35 10.59 -1.95
N SER A 123 2.15 10.19 -2.40
CA SER A 123 1.91 8.82 -2.85
C SER A 123 2.75 8.46 -4.07
N ARG A 124 2.82 9.37 -5.05
CA ARG A 124 3.56 9.15 -6.30
C ARG A 124 5.05 8.97 -6.04
N ASP A 125 5.65 9.87 -5.28
CA ASP A 125 7.10 9.86 -5.02
C ASP A 125 7.50 8.62 -4.21
N ARG A 126 6.71 8.25 -3.21
CA ARG A 126 6.96 7.05 -2.39
C ARG A 126 6.86 5.77 -3.21
N LEU A 127 5.84 5.63 -4.05
CA LEU A 127 5.66 4.47 -4.92
C LEU A 127 6.78 4.40 -5.97
N THR A 128 7.14 5.51 -6.60
CA THR A 128 8.26 5.58 -7.55
C THR A 128 9.58 5.18 -6.89
N THR A 129 9.84 5.66 -5.68
CA THR A 129 11.05 5.28 -4.91
C THR A 129 11.08 3.78 -4.60
N ALA A 130 9.96 3.20 -4.17
CA ALA A 130 9.84 1.77 -3.87
C ALA A 130 10.13 0.91 -5.11
N VAL A 131 9.49 1.23 -6.24
CA VAL A 131 9.69 0.51 -7.51
C VAL A 131 11.12 0.68 -8.02
N THR A 132 11.68 1.90 -7.96
CA THR A 132 13.07 2.16 -8.36
C THR A 132 14.05 1.31 -7.56
N THR A 133 13.82 1.16 -6.25
CA THR A 133 14.67 0.34 -5.39
C THR A 133 14.64 -1.14 -5.80
N LEU A 134 13.44 -1.68 -6.05
CA LEU A 134 13.27 -3.06 -6.50
C LEU A 134 13.89 -3.31 -7.88
N LEU A 135 13.67 -2.40 -8.84
CA LEU A 135 14.25 -2.50 -10.18
C LEU A 135 15.79 -2.47 -10.13
N ARG A 136 16.38 -1.53 -9.38
CA ARG A 136 17.83 -1.44 -9.21
C ARG A 136 18.43 -2.70 -8.59
N ALA A 137 17.79 -3.27 -7.59
CA ALA A 137 18.23 -4.53 -7.00
C ALA A 137 18.21 -5.68 -8.01
N GLY A 138 17.16 -5.79 -8.82
CA GLY A 138 17.06 -6.80 -9.88
C GLY A 138 18.06 -6.61 -11.03
N GLN A 139 18.31 -5.36 -11.41
CA GLN A 139 19.32 -4.99 -12.40
C GLN A 139 20.74 -5.34 -11.93
N ALA A 140 21.06 -5.01 -10.67
CA ALA A 140 22.35 -5.35 -10.07
C ALA A 140 22.57 -6.86 -9.96
N ALA A 141 21.49 -7.62 -9.71
CA ALA A 141 21.52 -9.09 -9.67
C ALA A 141 21.46 -9.75 -11.07
N GLY A 142 21.30 -8.97 -12.14
CA GLY A 142 21.14 -9.47 -13.52
C GLY A 142 19.84 -10.23 -13.77
N THR A 143 18.85 -10.12 -12.90
CA THR A 143 17.54 -10.78 -13.01
C THR A 143 16.49 -9.94 -13.72
N LEU A 144 16.70 -8.62 -13.80
CA LEU A 144 15.84 -7.67 -14.49
C LEU A 144 16.63 -6.85 -15.50
N ARG A 145 15.96 -6.46 -16.61
CA ARG A 145 16.53 -5.59 -17.67
C ARG A 145 16.71 -4.16 -17.15
N ALA A 146 17.68 -3.43 -17.71
CA ALA A 146 18.10 -2.12 -17.23
C ALA A 146 17.34 -0.93 -17.86
N ASP A 147 16.56 -1.17 -18.91
CA ASP A 147 15.92 -0.15 -19.75
C ASP A 147 14.44 0.10 -19.40
N VAL A 148 14.04 -0.18 -18.15
CA VAL A 148 12.66 0.01 -17.66
C VAL A 148 12.63 1.16 -16.65
N ALA A 149 11.76 2.14 -16.90
CA ALA A 149 11.48 3.22 -15.97
C ALA A 149 10.47 2.78 -14.90
N ALA A 150 10.66 3.25 -13.68
CA ALA A 150 9.75 2.93 -12.56
C ALA A 150 8.33 3.45 -12.82
N GLU A 151 8.21 4.59 -13.48
CA GLU A 151 6.95 5.23 -13.85
C GLU A 151 6.15 4.37 -14.83
N ASP A 152 6.80 3.78 -15.83
CA ASP A 152 6.15 2.90 -16.82
C ASP A 152 5.60 1.64 -16.14
N LEU A 153 6.37 1.07 -15.21
CA LEU A 153 5.93 -0.08 -14.44
C LEU A 153 4.71 0.28 -13.55
N LEU A 154 4.72 1.43 -12.89
CA LEU A 154 3.59 1.90 -12.08
C LEU A 154 2.33 2.14 -12.91
N VAL A 155 2.47 2.68 -14.13
CA VAL A 155 1.34 2.85 -15.07
C VAL A 155 0.78 1.48 -15.45
N GLY A 156 1.63 0.52 -15.81
CA GLY A 156 1.22 -0.85 -16.13
C GLY A 156 0.48 -1.53 -14.96
N LEU A 157 1.01 -1.42 -13.75
CA LEU A 157 0.38 -1.94 -12.53
C LEU A 157 -0.98 -1.28 -12.23
N SER A 158 -1.07 0.04 -12.43
CA SER A 158 -2.32 0.77 -12.26
C SER A 158 -3.38 0.32 -13.28
N GLY A 159 -2.96 0.07 -14.53
CA GLY A 159 -3.83 -0.48 -15.57
C GLY A 159 -4.35 -1.87 -15.23
N ILE A 160 -3.48 -2.78 -14.77
CA ILE A 160 -3.88 -4.12 -14.31
C ILE A 160 -4.87 -4.01 -13.15
N SER A 161 -4.57 -3.19 -12.14
CA SER A 161 -5.45 -3.00 -10.97
C SER A 161 -6.82 -2.45 -11.35
N LEU A 162 -6.89 -1.56 -12.34
CA LEU A 162 -8.14 -1.01 -12.84
C LEU A 162 -8.96 -2.05 -13.62
N ALA A 163 -8.30 -2.85 -14.47
CA ALA A 163 -8.95 -3.87 -15.30
C ALA A 163 -9.44 -5.07 -14.49
N THR A 164 -8.93 -5.29 -13.28
CA THR A 164 -9.21 -6.47 -12.45
C THR A 164 -9.88 -6.11 -11.11
N GLU A 165 -10.79 -5.16 -11.13
CA GLU A 165 -11.43 -4.58 -9.93
C GLU A 165 -12.25 -5.56 -9.09
N SER A 166 -12.83 -6.62 -9.67
CA SER A 166 -13.62 -7.58 -8.92
C SER A 166 -12.77 -8.67 -8.29
N GLN A 167 -13.24 -9.21 -7.16
CA GLN A 167 -12.58 -10.32 -6.48
C GLN A 167 -12.41 -11.55 -7.38
N GLU A 168 -13.38 -11.79 -8.26
CA GLU A 168 -13.36 -12.89 -9.26
C GLU A 168 -12.19 -12.74 -10.26
N ARG A 169 -11.69 -11.52 -10.46
CA ARG A 169 -10.57 -11.24 -11.36
C ARG A 169 -9.21 -11.18 -10.66
N ARG A 170 -9.15 -11.45 -9.35
CA ARG A 170 -7.87 -11.43 -8.60
C ARG A 170 -6.84 -12.42 -9.17
N GLU A 171 -7.30 -13.60 -9.58
CA GLU A 171 -6.43 -14.59 -10.27
C GLU A 171 -5.97 -14.09 -11.65
N GLN A 172 -6.83 -13.37 -12.36
CA GLN A 172 -6.45 -12.75 -13.64
C GLN A 172 -5.39 -11.67 -13.41
N ALA A 173 -5.52 -10.85 -12.37
CA ALA A 173 -4.48 -9.90 -11.98
C ALA A 173 -3.14 -10.62 -11.76
N GLY A 174 -3.12 -11.73 -11.01
CA GLY A 174 -1.92 -12.54 -10.80
C GLY A 174 -1.25 -12.97 -12.11
N ARG A 175 -2.02 -13.52 -13.06
CA ARG A 175 -1.49 -13.91 -14.38
C ARG A 175 -0.93 -12.74 -15.19
N LEU A 176 -1.59 -11.57 -15.13
CA LEU A 176 -1.09 -10.35 -15.80
C LEU A 176 0.19 -9.83 -15.15
N LEU A 177 0.30 -9.92 -13.83
CA LEU A 177 1.53 -9.57 -13.12
C LEU A 177 2.67 -10.53 -13.48
N ASP A 178 2.41 -11.83 -13.65
CA ASP A 178 3.41 -12.80 -14.11
C ASP A 178 3.92 -12.45 -15.52
N LEU A 179 3.01 -12.15 -16.45
CA LEU A 179 3.37 -11.69 -17.79
C LEU A 179 4.21 -10.41 -17.76
N LEU A 180 3.87 -9.46 -16.87
CA LEU A 180 4.62 -8.23 -16.72
C LEU A 180 6.04 -8.50 -16.20
N VAL A 181 6.19 -9.35 -15.18
CA VAL A 181 7.51 -9.74 -14.64
C VAL A 181 8.34 -10.48 -15.68
N ASP A 182 7.74 -11.39 -16.47
CA ASP A 182 8.43 -12.09 -17.54
C ASP A 182 8.96 -11.11 -18.62
N GLY A 183 8.20 -10.05 -18.93
CA GLY A 183 8.63 -8.97 -19.82
C GLY A 183 9.77 -8.11 -19.25
N LEU A 184 9.98 -8.14 -17.93
CA LEU A 184 11.07 -7.43 -17.26
C LEU A 184 12.38 -8.24 -17.19
N ARG A 185 12.37 -9.52 -17.55
CA ARG A 185 13.58 -10.35 -17.58
C ARG A 185 14.56 -9.88 -18.65
N PRO A 186 15.88 -10.09 -18.47
CA PRO A 186 16.85 -9.77 -19.50
C PRO A 186 16.51 -10.48 -20.80
N ARG A 187 16.58 -9.76 -21.93
CA ARG A 187 16.45 -10.39 -23.25
C ARG A 187 17.69 -11.22 -23.52
N ILE A 188 17.50 -12.50 -23.86
CA ILE A 188 18.59 -13.32 -24.38
C ILE A 188 18.97 -12.68 -25.71
N ALA A 189 20.19 -12.14 -25.80
CA ALA A 189 20.72 -11.67 -27.10
C ALA A 189 20.81 -12.90 -28.01
N HIS A 190 19.95 -12.97 -29.02
CA HIS A 190 20.19 -13.93 -30.11
C HIS A 190 21.49 -13.48 -30.81
N PRO A 191 22.49 -14.38 -30.93
CA PRO A 191 23.64 -14.04 -31.74
C PRO A 191 23.13 -13.74 -33.18
N SER A 192 23.44 -12.55 -33.67
CA SER A 192 23.17 -12.16 -35.06
C SER A 192 23.88 -13.17 -35.95
N SER A 193 23.14 -13.91 -36.76
CA SER A 193 23.65 -14.80 -37.79
C SER A 193 24.26 -14.00 -38.92
#